data_c4017f1471300e9df67c5980b26bcef3
#
_entry.id   c4017f1471300e9df67c5980b26bcef3
#
_cell.length_a   1.000
_cell.length_b   1.000
_cell.length_c   1.000
_cell.angle_alpha   90.00
_cell.angle_beta   90.00
_cell.angle_gamma   90.00
#
_symmetry.space_group_name_H-M   'P 1'
#
loop_
_entity.id
_entity.type
_entity.pdbx_description
1 polymer ?
#
loop_
_entity_poly.entity_id
_entity_poly.type
_entity_poly.pdbx_seq_one_letter_code
_entity_poly.pdbx_strand_id
1 'polypeptide(L)'
;MGLPVMQPYRKIATHTVRTILQSITLSLDDDALPVSKQKQRTAFPPNFVHSLDATHMLMTTLKMKERNISFAAVHDSYWTHANDIPEMNVVSRKIFIAFTFDTAVLRLVMHHHQDLM
;
A
#
# COMPACT_ATOMS: atom_id res chain seq x y z
N MET A 1 7.51 9.35 -5.71
CA MET A 1 7.94 9.48 -4.30
C MET A 1 9.20 8.69 -4.00
N GLY A 2 9.51 7.58 -4.69
CA GLY A 2 10.76 6.82 -4.54
C GLY A 2 10.93 6.11 -3.20
N LEU A 3 9.86 5.90 -2.45
CA LEU A 3 9.91 5.15 -1.20
C LEU A 3 10.06 3.64 -1.51
N PRO A 4 10.94 2.93 -0.80
CA PRO A 4 11.12 1.50 -1.01
C PRO A 4 9.87 0.73 -0.55
N VAL A 5 9.42 -0.20 -1.38
CA VAL A 5 8.33 -1.12 -1.04
C VAL A 5 8.92 -2.47 -0.66
N MET A 6 8.64 -2.92 0.55
CA MET A 6 9.08 -4.22 1.05
C MET A 6 7.90 -5.19 1.14
N GLN A 7 8.11 -6.41 0.66
CA GLN A 7 7.14 -7.50 0.80
C GLN A 7 7.82 -8.70 1.51
N PRO A 8 7.85 -8.69 2.84
CA PRO A 8 8.58 -9.69 3.63
C PRO A 8 7.78 -10.98 3.87
N TYR A 9 7.07 -11.48 2.86
CA TYR A 9 6.25 -12.69 3.02
C TYR A 9 7.09 -13.94 2.91
N ARG A 10 7.45 -14.49 4.06
CA ARG A 10 8.24 -15.72 4.17
C ARG A 10 7.36 -16.94 4.40
N LYS A 11 7.93 -18.11 4.25
CA LYS A 11 7.31 -19.36 4.67
C LYS A 11 7.25 -19.38 6.19
N ILE A 12 6.23 -20.03 6.73
CA ILE A 12 6.09 -20.22 8.18
C ILE A 12 6.58 -21.64 8.49
N ALA A 13 7.52 -21.77 9.41
CA ALA A 13 7.86 -23.06 9.98
C ALA A 13 6.91 -23.36 11.14
N THR A 14 6.34 -24.56 11.16
CA THR A 14 5.51 -25.03 12.25
C THR A 14 6.24 -26.13 13.01
N HIS A 15 6.30 -26.00 14.31
CA HIS A 15 6.80 -27.03 15.20
C HIS A 15 5.69 -27.54 16.09
N THR A 16 5.40 -28.84 16.02
CA THR A 16 4.38 -29.46 16.85
C THR A 16 4.99 -30.13 18.06
N VAL A 17 4.68 -29.62 19.22
CA VAL A 17 5.06 -30.23 20.51
C VAL A 17 3.89 -31.09 20.98
N ARG A 18 4.17 -32.38 21.17
CA ARG A 18 3.20 -33.32 21.68
C ARG A 18 3.53 -33.69 23.13
N THR A 19 2.57 -33.50 24.00
CA THR A 19 2.60 -33.99 25.38
C THR A 19 1.57 -35.11 25.56
N ILE A 20 1.59 -35.78 26.69
CA ILE A 20 0.64 -36.86 27.00
C ILE A 20 -0.81 -36.38 26.98
N LEU A 21 -1.01 -35.08 27.32
CA LEU A 21 -2.36 -34.48 27.50
C LEU A 21 -2.82 -33.66 26.29
N GLN A 22 -1.90 -33.11 25.49
CA GLN A 22 -2.24 -32.22 24.39
C GLN A 22 -1.14 -32.11 23.32
N SER A 23 -1.56 -31.68 22.14
CA SER A 23 -0.65 -31.35 21.03
C SER A 23 -0.79 -29.85 20.72
N ILE A 24 0.33 -29.12 20.77
CA ILE A 24 0.38 -27.70 20.48
C ILE A 24 1.24 -27.49 19.25
N THR A 25 0.70 -26.79 18.23
CA THR A 25 1.46 -26.39 17.05
C THR A 25 1.88 -24.94 17.22
N LEU A 26 3.17 -24.71 17.28
CA LEU A 26 3.78 -23.37 17.35
C LEU A 26 4.18 -22.94 15.95
N SER A 27 3.81 -21.72 15.58
CA SER A 27 4.30 -21.08 14.35
C SER A 27 5.54 -20.27 14.69
N LEU A 28 6.63 -20.57 14.02
CA LEU A 28 7.89 -19.84 14.16
C LEU A 28 8.03 -18.92 12.95
N ASP A 29 7.97 -17.61 13.22
CA ASP A 29 8.37 -16.59 12.26
C ASP A 29 9.89 -16.38 12.41
N ASP A 30 10.66 -16.88 11.44
CA ASP A 30 12.11 -16.73 11.40
C ASP A 30 12.48 -16.00 10.10
N ASP A 31 13.26 -14.93 10.25
CA ASP A 31 13.79 -14.16 9.12
C ASP A 31 14.76 -14.98 8.25
N ALA A 32 15.26 -16.09 8.75
CA ALA A 32 16.08 -17.03 7.99
C ALA A 32 15.28 -17.90 7.02
N LEU A 33 13.93 -17.95 7.14
CA LEU A 33 13.10 -18.78 6.29
C LEU A 33 13.00 -18.23 4.86
N PRO A 34 12.94 -19.11 3.85
CA PRO A 34 12.87 -18.69 2.47
C PRO A 34 11.55 -17.96 2.16
N VAL A 35 11.61 -17.04 1.21
CA VAL A 35 10.46 -16.27 0.74
C VAL A 35 9.39 -17.20 0.17
N SER A 36 8.13 -16.95 0.52
CA SER A 36 6.99 -17.65 -0.04
C SER A 36 6.55 -16.98 -1.35
N LYS A 37 6.92 -17.57 -2.49
CA LYS A 37 6.55 -17.05 -3.82
C LYS A 37 5.04 -16.86 -3.98
N GLN A 38 4.26 -17.78 -3.46
CA GLN A 38 2.80 -17.72 -3.54
C GLN A 38 2.24 -16.53 -2.74
N LYS A 39 2.67 -16.35 -1.48
CA LYS A 39 2.25 -15.21 -0.67
C LYS A 39 2.68 -13.88 -1.28
N GLN A 40 3.88 -13.79 -1.81
CA GLN A 40 4.36 -12.60 -2.53
C GLN A 40 3.47 -12.25 -3.71
N ARG A 41 3.14 -13.24 -4.53
CA ARG A 41 2.31 -13.05 -5.73
C ARG A 41 0.89 -12.60 -5.37
N THR A 42 0.26 -13.22 -4.39
CA THR A 42 -1.12 -12.88 -3.99
C THR A 42 -1.21 -11.56 -3.23
N ALA A 43 -0.16 -11.16 -2.50
CA ALA A 43 -0.13 -9.92 -1.76
C ALA A 43 0.23 -8.71 -2.62
N PHE A 44 0.89 -8.89 -3.76
CA PHE A 44 1.35 -7.78 -4.59
C PHE A 44 0.20 -6.88 -5.10
N PRO A 45 -0.87 -7.40 -5.72
CA PRO A 45 -1.93 -6.55 -6.25
C PRO A 45 -2.57 -5.63 -5.20
N PRO A 46 -3.05 -6.14 -4.05
CA PRO A 46 -3.62 -5.28 -3.03
C PRO A 46 -2.61 -4.28 -2.44
N ASN A 47 -1.38 -4.71 -2.19
CA ASN A 47 -0.34 -3.81 -1.68
C ASN A 47 0.01 -2.71 -2.67
N PHE A 48 0.03 -3.03 -3.96
CA PHE A 48 0.25 -2.05 -5.02
C PHE A 48 -0.88 -0.99 -5.04
N VAL A 49 -2.14 -1.41 -5.03
CA VAL A 49 -3.28 -0.48 -5.00
C VAL A 49 -3.24 0.40 -3.76
N HIS A 50 -2.99 -0.17 -2.58
CA HIS A 50 -2.85 0.60 -1.34
C HIS A 50 -1.68 1.59 -1.38
N SER A 51 -0.58 1.25 -2.05
CA SER A 51 0.56 2.16 -2.22
C SER A 51 0.23 3.35 -3.13
N LEU A 52 -0.61 3.15 -4.16
CA LEU A 52 -1.11 4.21 -5.00
C LEU A 52 -2.00 5.18 -4.22
N ASP A 53 -2.91 4.64 -3.42
CA ASP A 53 -3.79 5.42 -2.56
C ASP A 53 -2.99 6.25 -1.53
N ALA A 54 -2.03 5.63 -0.85
CA ALA A 54 -1.12 6.34 0.04
C ALA A 54 -0.33 7.45 -0.66
N THR A 55 0.12 7.22 -1.89
CA THR A 55 0.82 8.23 -2.68
C THR A 55 -0.08 9.41 -3.00
N HIS A 56 -1.33 9.15 -3.42
CA HIS A 56 -2.31 10.21 -3.68
C HIS A 56 -2.57 11.05 -2.42
N MET A 57 -2.78 10.40 -1.27
CA MET A 57 -2.95 11.06 0.02
C MET A 57 -1.75 11.96 0.37
N LEU A 58 -0.53 11.46 0.26
CA LEU A 58 0.69 12.21 0.58
C LEU A 58 0.89 13.40 -0.36
N MET A 59 0.67 13.23 -1.66
CA MET A 59 0.76 14.33 -2.62
C MET A 59 -0.29 15.41 -2.36
N THR A 60 -1.52 14.99 -2.01
CA THR A 60 -2.60 15.92 -1.62
C THR A 60 -2.20 16.70 -0.37
N THR A 61 -1.66 16.02 0.66
CA THR A 61 -1.18 16.65 1.88
C THR A 61 -0.11 17.71 1.60
N LEU A 62 0.86 17.41 0.74
CA LEU A 62 1.91 18.37 0.36
C LEU A 62 1.34 19.61 -0.33
N LYS A 63 0.38 19.41 -1.24
CA LYS A 63 -0.27 20.53 -1.94
C LYS A 63 -1.15 21.38 -1.04
N MET A 64 -1.84 20.78 -0.08
CA MET A 64 -2.63 21.51 0.93
C MET A 64 -1.70 22.31 1.84
N LYS A 65 -0.56 21.75 2.24
CA LYS A 65 0.47 22.44 3.02
C LYS A 65 1.06 23.65 2.27
N GLU A 66 1.37 23.51 0.99
CA GLU A 66 1.86 24.63 0.15
C GLU A 66 0.88 25.81 0.12
N ARG A 67 -0.40 25.56 0.29
CA ARG A 67 -1.46 26.58 0.32
C ARG A 67 -1.82 27.05 1.73
N ASN A 68 -1.09 26.60 2.74
CA ASN A 68 -1.35 26.88 4.16
C ASN A 68 -2.79 26.50 4.61
N ILE A 69 -3.35 25.45 4.03
CA ILE A 69 -4.67 24.93 4.40
C ILE A 69 -4.48 23.77 5.38
N SER A 70 -5.24 23.81 6.48
CA SER A 70 -5.26 22.71 7.46
C SER A 70 -5.86 21.47 6.83
N PHE A 71 -5.15 20.34 6.94
CA PHE A 71 -5.54 19.10 6.31
C PHE A 71 -5.26 17.92 7.24
N ALA A 72 -6.21 17.01 7.35
CA ALA A 72 -6.04 15.74 8.02
C ALA A 72 -6.55 14.61 7.09
N ALA A 73 -5.92 13.47 7.16
CA ALA A 73 -6.30 12.31 6.36
C ALA A 73 -6.17 11.02 7.19
N VAL A 74 -7.13 10.12 7.01
CA VAL A 74 -7.07 8.74 7.49
C VAL A 74 -7.53 7.85 6.35
N HIS A 75 -6.62 7.06 5.82
CA HIS A 75 -6.84 6.25 4.62
C HIS A 75 -7.34 7.09 3.44
N ASP A 76 -8.55 6.84 2.97
CA ASP A 76 -9.25 7.49 1.85
C ASP A 76 -10.14 8.68 2.27
N SER A 77 -10.19 8.98 3.57
CA SER A 77 -11.02 10.03 4.12
C SER A 77 -10.19 11.28 4.43
N TYR A 78 -10.62 12.43 3.94
CA TYR A 78 -9.93 13.70 4.08
C TYR A 78 -10.77 14.72 4.81
N TRP A 79 -10.14 15.50 5.69
CA TRP A 79 -10.77 16.56 6.48
C TRP A 79 -10.03 17.86 6.33
N THR A 80 -10.79 18.93 6.25
CA THR A 80 -10.32 20.31 6.27
C THR A 80 -11.40 21.20 6.90
N HIS A 81 -11.11 22.47 7.09
CA HIS A 81 -12.14 23.43 7.50
C HIS A 81 -13.21 23.60 6.42
N ALA A 82 -14.45 23.85 6.82
CA ALA A 82 -15.59 23.94 5.92
C ALA A 82 -15.39 24.96 4.78
N ASN A 83 -14.71 26.06 5.06
CA ASN A 83 -14.40 27.10 4.07
C ASN A 83 -13.42 26.63 2.98
N ASP A 84 -12.58 25.64 3.28
CA ASP A 84 -11.51 25.18 2.40
C ASP A 84 -11.88 23.91 1.61
N ILE A 85 -13.10 23.38 1.81
CA ILE A 85 -13.59 22.18 1.12
C ILE A 85 -13.56 22.32 -0.41
N PRO A 86 -14.02 23.44 -1.02
CA PRO A 86 -13.95 23.58 -2.47
C PRO A 86 -12.54 23.50 -3.01
N GLU A 87 -11.59 24.12 -2.32
CA GLU A 87 -10.18 24.11 -2.70
C GLU A 87 -9.55 22.73 -2.55
N MET A 88 -9.82 22.04 -1.45
CA MET A 88 -9.39 20.66 -1.23
C MET A 88 -9.88 19.74 -2.35
N ASN A 89 -11.14 19.85 -2.75
CA ASN A 89 -11.71 19.05 -3.83
C ASN A 89 -10.99 19.29 -5.18
N VAL A 90 -10.66 20.55 -5.48
CA VAL A 90 -9.91 20.88 -6.71
C VAL A 90 -8.49 20.31 -6.67
N VAL A 91 -7.82 20.44 -5.55
CA VAL A 91 -6.45 19.92 -5.36
C VAL A 91 -6.42 18.40 -5.48
N SER A 92 -7.28 17.72 -4.73
CA SER A 92 -7.34 16.25 -4.73
C SER A 92 -7.62 15.68 -6.12
N ARG A 93 -8.59 16.25 -6.86
CA ARG A 93 -8.91 15.83 -8.23
C ARG A 93 -7.74 16.06 -9.20
N LYS A 94 -7.08 17.22 -9.14
CA LYS A 94 -5.94 17.52 -10.01
C LYS A 94 -4.79 16.53 -9.78
N ILE A 95 -4.51 16.21 -8.54
CA ILE A 95 -3.47 15.24 -8.18
C ILE A 95 -3.84 13.84 -8.65
N PHE A 96 -5.09 13.44 -8.45
CA PHE A 96 -5.58 12.14 -8.92
C PHE A 96 -5.44 12.00 -10.43
N ILE A 97 -5.85 13.03 -11.19
CA ILE A 97 -5.72 13.05 -12.65
C ILE A 97 -4.25 12.97 -13.05
N ALA A 98 -3.39 13.82 -12.51
CA ALA A 98 -1.97 13.86 -12.83
C ALA A 98 -1.29 12.52 -12.54
N PHE A 99 -1.64 11.90 -11.43
CA PHE A 99 -1.08 10.62 -11.00
C PHE A 99 -1.57 9.45 -11.87
N THR A 100 -2.88 9.42 -12.21
CA THR A 100 -3.48 8.34 -13.00
C THR A 100 -3.03 8.40 -14.47
N PHE A 101 -2.79 9.60 -15.00
CA PHE A 101 -2.30 9.78 -16.37
C PHE A 101 -0.78 9.77 -16.49
N ASP A 102 -0.05 9.65 -15.38
CA ASP A 102 1.39 9.46 -15.45
C ASP A 102 1.68 8.11 -16.13
N THR A 103 2.24 8.21 -17.32
CA THR A 103 2.53 7.09 -18.23
C THR A 103 3.34 5.97 -17.56
N ALA A 104 4.06 6.28 -16.48
CA ALA A 104 4.83 5.30 -15.72
C ALA A 104 3.96 4.31 -14.97
N VAL A 105 2.85 4.75 -14.36
CA VAL A 105 1.93 3.88 -13.63
C VAL A 105 1.18 2.95 -14.59
N LEU A 106 0.71 3.49 -15.72
CA LEU A 106 0.06 2.71 -16.77
C LEU A 106 1.00 1.65 -17.38
N ARG A 107 2.26 2.01 -17.65
CA ARG A 107 3.27 1.06 -18.15
C ARG A 107 3.54 -0.06 -17.16
N LEU A 108 3.63 0.23 -15.87
CA LEU A 108 3.89 -0.79 -14.85
C LEU A 108 2.74 -1.80 -14.74
N VAL A 109 1.50 -1.32 -14.78
CA VAL A 109 0.31 -2.17 -14.75
C VAL A 109 0.22 -3.03 -16.01
N MET A 110 0.49 -2.46 -17.17
CA MET A 110 0.44 -3.21 -18.45
C MET A 110 1.57 -4.21 -18.58
N HIS A 111 2.79 -3.91 -18.12
CA HIS A 111 3.91 -4.85 -18.17
C HIS A 111 3.66 -6.07 -17.26
N HIS A 112 3.11 -5.84 -16.08
CA HIS A 112 2.79 -6.93 -15.14
C HIS A 112 1.66 -7.84 -15.65
N HIS A 113 0.75 -7.31 -16.46
CA HIS A 113 -0.31 -8.11 -17.08
C HIS A 113 0.20 -9.04 -18.17
N GLN A 114 1.26 -8.67 -18.87
CA GLN A 114 1.90 -9.52 -19.89
C GLN A 114 2.71 -10.67 -19.30
N ASP A 115 3.29 -10.47 -18.11
CA ASP A 115 4.06 -11.52 -17.41
C ASP A 115 3.16 -12.58 -16.73
N LEU A 116 1.85 -12.38 -16.73
CA LEU A 116 0.86 -13.26 -16.10
C LEU A 116 0.09 -14.14 -17.09
N MET A 117 0.25 -13.89 -18.41
CA MET A 117 -0.29 -14.72 -19.48
C MET A 117 0.76 -15.67 -20.06
#